data_0f747f5d5bae725534e5ff175d75d99a
#
_entry.id   0f747f5d5bae725534e5ff175d75d99a
#
_cell.length_a   1.000
_cell.length_b   1.000
_cell.length_c   1.000
_cell.angle_alpha   90.00
_cell.angle_beta   90.00
_cell.angle_gamma   90.00
#
_symmetry.space_group_name_H-M   'P 1'
#
loop_
_entity.id
_entity.type
_entity.pdbx_description
1 polymer ?
#
loop_
_entity_poly.entity_id
_entity_poly.type
_entity_poly.pdbx_seq_one_letter_code
_entity_poly.pdbx_strand_id
1 'polypeptide(L)'
;MTDAPQKALPGRLPPLPNDLLVEVAKAIYGEDFAPPLARALNVSPRTVLRWRAGDARVTPFIARDLDQLLANHAASLAALRQQLAPHVAAVVEAEQG
;
A
#
# COMPACT_ATOMS: atom_id res chain seq x y z
N MET A 1 24.11 -13.10 14.07
CA MET A 1 24.00 -12.91 13.48
C MET A 1 23.24 -12.64 12.62
N THR A 2 22.76 -12.42 12.14
CA THR A 2 22.00 -12.32 11.43
C THR A 2 21.88 -11.37 10.69
N ASP A 3 21.99 -10.64 10.43
CA ASP A 3 22.07 -9.74 9.75
C ASP A 3 22.09 -9.83 8.47
N ALA A 4 22.01 -10.60 7.98
CA ALA A 4 22.08 -10.84 6.61
C ALA A 4 21.23 -10.04 5.71
N PRO A 5 19.95 -9.84 6.00
CA PRO A 5 19.11 -9.12 5.03
C PRO A 5 19.63 -7.76 4.69
N GLN A 6 20.23 -7.10 5.63
CA GLN A 6 20.71 -5.80 5.32
C GLN A 6 21.91 -5.80 4.44
N LYS A 7 22.56 -6.92 4.40
CA LYS A 7 23.77 -7.05 3.61
C LYS A 7 23.51 -7.54 2.20
N ALA A 8 22.28 -7.79 1.88
CA ALA A 8 21.96 -8.34 0.56
C ALA A 8 22.35 -7.35 -0.53
N LEU A 9 23.00 -7.84 -1.55
CA LEU A 9 23.28 -7.04 -2.74
C LEU A 9 21.99 -6.91 -3.56
N PRO A 10 21.88 -5.83 -4.36
CA PRO A 10 20.64 -5.65 -5.15
C PRO A 10 20.24 -6.87 -5.95
N GLY A 11 21.20 -7.61 -6.51
CA GLY A 11 20.89 -8.79 -7.28
C GLY A 11 20.36 -9.95 -6.47
N ARG A 12 20.46 -9.87 -5.14
CA ARG A 12 20.02 -10.94 -4.27
C ARG A 12 18.70 -10.64 -3.57
N LEU A 13 18.14 -9.47 -3.82
CA LEU A 13 16.85 -9.14 -3.22
C LEU A 13 15.78 -10.04 -3.81
N PRO A 14 14.83 -10.48 -2.98
CA PRO A 14 13.71 -11.23 -3.53
C PRO A 14 12.92 -10.37 -4.49
N PRO A 15 12.44 -10.94 -5.58
CA PRO A 15 11.64 -10.17 -6.50
C PRO A 15 10.33 -9.75 -5.85
N LEU A 16 9.85 -8.57 -6.21
CA LEU A 16 8.56 -8.11 -5.75
C LEU A 16 7.52 -8.53 -6.78
N PRO A 17 6.61 -9.45 -6.43
CA PRO A 17 5.63 -9.91 -7.40
C PRO A 17 4.73 -8.77 -7.88
N ASN A 18 4.46 -8.74 -9.18
CA ASN A 18 3.56 -7.73 -9.73
C ASN A 18 2.17 -7.80 -9.08
N ASP A 19 1.70 -9.02 -8.82
CA ASP A 19 0.39 -9.20 -8.21
C ASP A 19 0.33 -8.58 -6.81
N LEU A 20 1.40 -8.69 -6.06
CA LEU A 20 1.42 -8.10 -4.73
C LEU A 20 1.36 -6.58 -4.81
N LEU A 21 2.09 -5.99 -5.75
CA LEU A 21 2.02 -4.55 -5.96
C LEU A 21 0.58 -4.13 -6.28
N VAL A 22 -0.09 -4.89 -7.13
CA VAL A 22 -1.46 -4.57 -7.50
C VAL A 22 -2.39 -4.67 -6.29
N GLU A 23 -2.21 -5.70 -5.47
CA GLU A 23 -3.02 -5.86 -4.26
C GLU A 23 -2.85 -4.68 -3.31
N VAL A 24 -1.60 -4.27 -3.11
CA VAL A 24 -1.32 -3.13 -2.24
C VAL A 24 -1.98 -1.87 -2.80
N ALA A 25 -1.80 -1.64 -4.09
CA ALA A 25 -2.32 -0.44 -4.73
C ALA A 25 -3.84 -0.39 -4.66
N LYS A 26 -4.51 -1.52 -4.91
CA LYS A 26 -5.96 -1.57 -4.84
C LYS A 26 -6.47 -1.35 -3.42
N ALA A 27 -5.75 -1.86 -2.44
CA ALA A 27 -6.15 -1.68 -1.05
C ALA A 27 -6.14 -0.20 -0.66
N ILE A 28 -5.23 0.57 -1.22
CA ILE A 28 -5.08 1.98 -0.86
C ILE A 28 -5.94 2.87 -1.74
N TYR A 29 -5.92 2.62 -3.06
CA TYR A 29 -6.50 3.55 -4.03
C TYR A 29 -7.70 3.02 -4.79
N GLY A 30 -8.02 1.72 -4.66
CA GLY A 30 -9.11 1.13 -5.41
C GLY A 30 -8.69 0.70 -6.80
N GLU A 31 -9.68 0.48 -7.66
CA GLU A 31 -9.41 -0.06 -8.99
C GLU A 31 -8.64 0.89 -9.89
N ASP A 32 -8.86 2.18 -9.73
CA ASP A 32 -8.21 3.18 -10.58
C ASP A 32 -6.96 3.70 -9.90
N PHE A 33 -6.08 2.78 -9.54
CA PHE A 33 -4.94 3.10 -8.70
C PHE A 33 -3.74 3.66 -9.47
N ALA A 34 -3.71 3.51 -10.80
CA ALA A 34 -2.49 3.83 -11.54
C ALA A 34 -2.05 5.29 -11.41
N PRO A 35 -2.93 6.28 -11.61
CA PRO A 35 -2.47 7.66 -11.48
C PRO A 35 -1.99 8.03 -10.07
N PRO A 36 -2.75 7.72 -8.99
CA PRO A 36 -2.26 8.10 -7.67
C PRO A 36 -1.03 7.31 -7.24
N LEU A 37 -0.93 6.04 -7.61
CA LEU A 37 0.25 5.26 -7.26
C LEU A 37 1.47 5.81 -7.98
N ALA A 38 1.33 6.17 -9.25
CA ALA A 38 2.43 6.73 -10.01
C ALA A 38 2.97 8.00 -9.34
N ARG A 39 2.07 8.86 -8.88
CA ARG A 39 2.47 10.07 -8.18
C ARG A 39 3.19 9.74 -6.88
N ALA A 40 2.65 8.80 -6.12
CA ALA A 40 3.23 8.43 -4.84
C ALA A 40 4.63 7.84 -4.98
N LEU A 41 4.84 7.07 -6.03
CA LEU A 41 6.13 6.41 -6.27
C LEU A 41 7.05 7.23 -7.16
N ASN A 42 6.57 8.38 -7.65
CA ASN A 42 7.34 9.24 -8.53
C ASN A 42 7.79 8.52 -9.80
N VAL A 43 6.85 7.79 -10.40
CA VAL A 43 7.07 7.14 -11.69
C VAL A 43 5.95 7.56 -12.61
N SER A 44 6.07 7.23 -13.90
CA SER A 44 5.01 7.57 -14.84
C SER A 44 3.83 6.61 -14.68
N PRO A 45 2.61 7.08 -14.97
CA PRO A 45 1.46 6.17 -14.95
C PRO A 45 1.63 5.00 -15.91
N ARG A 46 2.33 5.22 -17.00
CA ARG A 46 2.60 4.15 -17.96
C ARG A 46 3.40 3.02 -17.32
N THR A 47 4.37 3.39 -16.48
CA THR A 47 5.16 2.40 -15.77
C THR A 47 4.26 1.55 -14.86
N VAL A 48 3.34 2.19 -14.14
CA VAL A 48 2.43 1.46 -13.27
C VAL A 48 1.54 0.52 -14.09
N LEU A 49 1.04 1.00 -15.23
CA LEU A 49 0.20 0.15 -16.08
C LEU A 49 0.96 -1.04 -16.63
N ARG A 50 2.25 -0.86 -16.94
CA ARG A 50 3.06 -1.98 -17.40
C ARG A 50 3.29 -3.00 -16.29
N TRP A 51 3.46 -2.53 -15.06
CA TRP A 51 3.54 -3.44 -13.91
C TRP A 51 2.24 -4.21 -13.74
N ARG A 52 1.11 -3.51 -13.87
CA ARG A 52 -0.19 -4.13 -13.72
C ARG A 52 -0.43 -5.20 -14.77
N ALA A 53 0.01 -4.94 -15.99
CA ALA A 53 -0.15 -5.88 -17.09
C ALA A 53 0.85 -7.03 -17.05
N GLY A 54 1.88 -6.93 -16.21
CA GLY A 54 2.92 -7.94 -16.17
C GLY A 54 3.96 -7.76 -17.24
N ASP A 55 3.96 -6.61 -17.93
CA ASP A 55 4.87 -6.36 -19.05
C ASP A 55 6.23 -5.83 -18.58
N ALA A 56 6.36 -5.48 -17.32
CA ALA A 56 7.61 -5.00 -16.77
C ALA A 56 7.74 -5.53 -15.35
N ARG A 57 8.97 -5.79 -14.95
CA ARG A 57 9.23 -6.25 -13.60
C ARG A 57 9.21 -5.08 -12.64
N VAL A 58 8.66 -5.32 -11.47
CA VAL A 58 8.68 -4.32 -10.41
C VAL A 58 10.03 -4.40 -9.72
N THR A 59 10.68 -3.25 -9.58
CA THR A 59 11.93 -3.22 -8.83
C THR A 59 11.66 -3.50 -7.36
N PRO A 60 12.43 -4.41 -6.73
CA PRO A 60 12.19 -4.74 -5.32
C PRO A 60 12.42 -3.56 -4.37
N PHE A 61 13.12 -2.54 -4.81
CA PHE A 61 13.39 -1.39 -3.94
C PHE A 61 12.14 -0.62 -3.59
N ILE A 62 11.08 -0.68 -4.40
CA ILE A 62 9.87 0.06 -4.07
C ILE A 62 9.05 -0.63 -2.98
N ALA A 63 9.47 -1.82 -2.54
CA ALA A 63 8.76 -2.48 -1.44
C ALA A 63 8.71 -1.59 -0.20
N ARG A 64 9.77 -0.86 0.07
CA ARG A 64 9.80 0.06 1.20
C ARG A 64 8.77 1.18 1.03
N ASP A 65 8.68 1.71 -0.19
CA ASP A 65 7.71 2.77 -0.46
C ASP A 65 6.28 2.25 -0.33
N LEU A 66 6.02 1.04 -0.81
CA LEU A 66 4.70 0.44 -0.69
C LEU A 66 4.33 0.20 0.77
N ASP A 67 5.30 -0.27 1.56
CA ASP A 67 5.07 -0.49 2.98
C ASP A 67 4.72 0.83 3.66
N GLN A 68 5.42 1.90 3.34
CA GLN A 68 5.14 3.20 3.92
C GLN A 68 3.75 3.70 3.53
N LEU A 69 3.36 3.48 2.28
CA LEU A 69 2.03 3.86 1.85
C LEU A 69 0.96 3.10 2.63
N LEU A 70 1.18 1.82 2.87
CA LEU A 70 0.24 1.03 3.66
C LEU A 70 0.19 1.51 5.09
N ALA A 71 1.35 1.82 5.68
CA ALA A 71 1.38 2.30 7.05
C ALA A 71 0.62 3.62 7.19
N ASN A 72 0.81 4.53 6.22
CA ASN A 72 0.10 5.80 6.24
C ASN A 72 -1.40 5.60 6.07
N HIS A 73 -1.78 4.66 5.22
CA HIS A 73 -3.19 4.36 4.97
C HIS A 73 -3.83 3.77 6.23
N ALA A 74 -3.13 2.86 6.90
CA ALA A 74 -3.62 2.26 8.13
C ALA A 74 -3.82 3.33 9.22
N ALA A 75 -2.87 4.26 9.31
CA ALA A 75 -2.99 5.35 10.30
C ALA A 75 -4.20 6.23 10.01
N SER A 76 -4.45 6.52 8.73
CA SER A 76 -5.61 7.31 8.34
C SER A 76 -6.91 6.61 8.68
N LEU A 77 -6.97 5.31 8.43
CA LEU A 77 -8.16 4.53 8.76
C LEU A 77 -8.41 4.51 10.27
N ALA A 78 -7.34 4.35 11.05
CA ALA A 78 -7.46 4.36 12.50
C ALA A 78 -7.97 5.70 13.01
N ALA A 79 -7.47 6.79 12.43
CA ALA A 79 -7.90 8.13 12.82
C ALA A 79 -9.39 8.33 12.52
N LEU A 80 -9.84 7.86 11.37
CA LEU A 80 -11.25 7.95 11.01
C LEU A 80 -12.12 7.13 11.94
N ARG A 81 -11.66 5.95 12.33
CA ARG A 81 -12.39 5.13 13.27
C ARG A 81 -12.54 5.84 14.60
N GLN A 82 -11.49 6.54 15.05
CA GLN A 82 -11.57 7.29 16.28
C GLN A 82 -12.58 8.43 16.18
N GLN A 83 -12.65 9.07 15.01
CA GLN A 83 -13.63 10.13 14.80
C GLN A 83 -15.06 9.59 14.77
N LEU A 84 -15.24 8.36 14.29
CA LEU A 84 -16.56 7.73 14.26
C LEU A 84 -16.99 7.21 15.62
N ALA A 85 -16.05 6.93 16.52
CA ALA A 85 -16.36 6.23 17.76
C ALA A 85 -17.49 6.88 18.56
N PRO A 86 -17.51 8.21 18.77
CA PRO A 86 -18.62 8.80 19.54
C PRO A 86 -19.96 8.65 18.82
N HIS A 87 -19.96 8.64 17.51
CA HIS A 87 -21.19 8.47 16.75
C HIS A 87 -21.70 7.02 16.84
N VAL A 88 -20.77 6.07 16.82
CA VAL A 88 -21.13 4.67 17.00
C VAL A 88 -21.72 4.47 18.40
N ALA A 89 -21.10 5.07 19.41
CA ALA A 89 -21.61 4.97 20.78
C ALA A 89 -23.01 5.53 20.89
N ALA A 90 -23.26 6.66 20.21
CA ALA A 90 -24.59 7.27 20.24
C ALA A 90 -25.64 6.37 19.60
N VAL A 91 -25.28 5.70 18.50
CA VAL A 91 -26.21 4.77 17.83
C VAL A 91 -26.50 3.58 18.74
N VAL A 92 -25.45 3.03 19.36
CA VAL A 92 -25.63 1.89 20.25
C VAL A 92 -26.55 2.25 21.41
N GLU A 93 -26.35 3.42 22.01
CA GLU A 93 -27.22 3.87 23.09
C GLU A 93 -28.67 4.03 22.65
N ALA A 94 -28.84 4.60 21.46
CA ALA A 94 -30.19 4.80 20.95
C ALA A 94 -30.89 3.47 20.71
N GLU A 95 -30.15 2.48 20.25
CA GLU A 95 -30.73 1.15 20.01
C GLU A 95 -31.08 0.43 21.29
N GLN A 96 -30.37 0.72 22.36
CA GLN A 96 -30.65 0.08 23.65
C GLN A 96 -31.73 0.78 24.42
N GLY A 97 -31.89 2.03 24.16
CA GLY A 97 -32.84 2.85 24.87
C GLY A 97 -34.22 2.75 24.33
#